data_2ef086361c70f2f67355ec0d64905d57
#
_entry.id   2ef086361c70f2f67355ec0d64905d57
#
_cell.length_a   1.000
_cell.length_b   1.000
_cell.length_c   1.000
_cell.angle_alpha   90.00
_cell.angle_beta   90.00
_cell.angle_gamma   90.00
#
_symmetry.space_group_name_H-M   'P 1'
#
loop_
_entity.id
_entity.type
_entity.pdbx_description
1 polymer ?
#
loop_
_entity_poly.entity_id
_entity_poly.type
_entity_poly.pdbx_seq_one_letter_code
_entity_poly.pdbx_strand_id
1 'polypeptide(L)'
;MLTQGVRWWRHRWMDERAAERAVPPALAEQLQARVNASEARHSGEIVLCVEAALPNSYLWRAGREAPLPAVIRERALSWFGKLRVWDTEHNNGVLIYLLLAERRVEIVADRGISRHVPDAHWQAVVQHLGEHLLTGDFDSGLTQALQEVSALLVQHFPLQPGEANPNELSNRVIWA
;
A
#
# COMPACT_ATOMS: atom_id res chain seq x y z
N MET A 1 -7.21 -21.92 8.41
CA MET A 1 -5.90 -21.36 8.85
C MET A 1 -4.78 -22.25 8.31
N LEU A 2 -3.83 -21.71 7.56
CA LEU A 2 -2.66 -22.47 7.12
C LEU A 2 -1.76 -22.79 8.33
N THR A 3 -1.27 -24.02 8.43
CA THR A 3 -0.29 -24.38 9.47
C THR A 3 1.00 -23.59 9.27
N GLN A 4 1.76 -23.34 10.35
CA GLN A 4 3.02 -22.58 10.28
C GLN A 4 3.99 -23.15 9.22
N GLY A 5 4.06 -24.49 9.07
CA GLY A 5 4.90 -25.13 8.07
C GLY A 5 4.52 -24.78 6.64
N VAL A 6 3.21 -24.84 6.29
CA VAL A 6 2.72 -24.50 4.94
C VAL A 6 2.97 -23.03 4.62
N ARG A 7 2.80 -22.14 5.60
CA ARG A 7 3.11 -20.72 5.45
C ARG A 7 4.58 -20.49 5.15
N TRP A 8 5.47 -21.10 5.91
CA TRP A 8 6.92 -20.99 5.74
C TRP A 8 7.36 -21.43 4.35
N TRP A 9 6.82 -22.57 3.87
CA TRP A 9 7.06 -23.05 2.51
C TRP A 9 6.57 -22.05 1.45
N ARG A 10 5.36 -21.51 1.59
CA ARG A 10 4.81 -20.53 0.64
C ARG A 10 5.69 -19.29 0.51
N HIS A 11 6.16 -18.72 1.61
CA HIS A 11 7.06 -17.57 1.59
C HIS A 11 8.44 -17.92 1.02
N ARG A 12 8.96 -19.09 1.36
CA ARG A 12 10.28 -19.55 0.90
C ARG A 12 10.34 -19.82 -0.60
N TRP A 13 9.23 -20.31 -1.18
CA TRP A 13 9.15 -20.65 -2.60
C TRP A 13 8.52 -19.54 -3.45
N MET A 14 8.08 -18.45 -2.85
CA MET A 14 7.62 -17.30 -3.61
C MET A 14 8.84 -16.65 -4.26
N ASP A 15 8.84 -16.65 -5.59
CA ASP A 15 9.89 -16.04 -6.41
C ASP A 15 9.93 -14.53 -6.16
N GLU A 16 11.13 -13.96 -6.04
CA GLU A 16 11.34 -12.50 -5.92
C GLU A 16 10.65 -11.70 -7.05
N ARG A 17 10.47 -12.32 -8.23
CA ARG A 17 9.73 -11.74 -9.35
C ARG A 17 8.20 -11.85 -9.23
N ALA A 18 7.68 -12.44 -8.15
CA ALA A 18 6.23 -12.58 -7.99
C ALA A 18 5.53 -11.21 -7.90
N ALA A 19 6.15 -10.25 -7.24
CA ALA A 19 5.65 -8.88 -7.15
C ALA A 19 5.59 -8.20 -8.54
N GLU A 20 6.63 -8.34 -9.34
CA GLU A 20 6.71 -7.81 -10.70
C GLU A 20 5.74 -8.52 -11.67
N ARG A 21 5.47 -9.82 -11.46
CA ARG A 21 4.43 -10.54 -12.23
C ARG A 21 3.02 -10.13 -11.85
N ALA A 22 2.77 -9.85 -10.57
CA ALA A 22 1.46 -9.41 -10.08
C ALA A 22 1.14 -7.98 -10.56
N VAL A 23 2.14 -7.12 -10.55
CA VAL A 23 2.08 -5.75 -11.06
C VAL A 23 3.19 -5.56 -12.09
N PRO A 24 2.96 -5.96 -13.36
CA PRO A 24 3.97 -5.83 -14.42
C PRO A 24 4.35 -4.37 -14.67
N PRO A 25 5.54 -4.10 -15.27
CA PRO A 25 6.01 -2.75 -15.55
C PRO A 25 4.98 -1.87 -16.27
N ALA A 26 4.27 -2.42 -17.26
CA ALA A 26 3.24 -1.68 -17.99
C ALA A 26 2.07 -1.25 -17.08
N LEU A 27 1.63 -2.10 -16.13
CA LEU A 27 0.62 -1.73 -15.14
C LEU A 27 1.19 -0.73 -14.13
N ALA A 28 2.44 -0.92 -13.71
CA ALA A 28 3.10 0.02 -12.79
C ALA A 28 3.20 1.43 -13.38
N GLU A 29 3.53 1.56 -14.68
CA GLU A 29 3.54 2.85 -15.39
C GLU A 29 2.15 3.49 -15.44
N GLN A 30 1.10 2.70 -15.67
CA GLN A 30 -0.28 3.20 -15.65
C GLN A 30 -0.69 3.69 -14.26
N LEU A 31 -0.37 2.92 -13.21
CA LEU A 31 -0.65 3.29 -11.82
C LEU A 31 0.12 4.56 -11.43
N GLN A 32 1.39 4.67 -11.82
CA GLN A 32 2.19 5.88 -11.62
C GLN A 32 1.55 7.09 -12.30
N ALA A 33 1.10 6.94 -13.54
CA ALA A 33 0.42 8.03 -14.25
C ALA A 33 -0.88 8.45 -13.56
N ARG A 34 -1.62 7.50 -12.96
CA ARG A 34 -2.83 7.77 -12.17
C ARG A 34 -2.51 8.51 -10.86
N VAL A 35 -1.43 8.12 -10.16
CA VAL A 35 -0.95 8.83 -8.97
C VAL A 35 -0.59 10.26 -9.34
N ASN A 36 0.25 10.49 -10.35
CA ASN A 36 0.62 11.82 -10.83
C ASN A 36 -0.62 12.68 -11.16
N ALA A 37 -1.60 12.10 -11.84
CA ALA A 37 -2.84 12.82 -12.20
C ALA A 37 -3.70 13.13 -10.96
N SER A 38 -3.65 12.31 -9.92
CA SER A 38 -4.38 12.57 -8.68
C SER A 38 -3.75 13.71 -7.88
N GLU A 39 -2.43 13.76 -7.79
CA GLU A 39 -1.64 14.75 -7.06
C GLU A 39 -1.74 16.17 -7.65
N ALA A 40 -2.22 16.29 -8.88
CA ALA A 40 -2.62 17.60 -9.42
C ALA A 40 -3.87 18.20 -8.75
N ARG A 41 -4.56 17.45 -7.89
CA ARG A 41 -5.82 17.86 -7.23
C ARG A 41 -5.72 17.97 -5.71
N HIS A 42 -4.66 17.40 -5.11
CA HIS A 42 -4.43 17.39 -3.66
C HIS A 42 -2.94 17.44 -3.34
N SER A 43 -2.60 17.90 -2.15
CA SER A 43 -1.21 18.00 -1.70
C SER A 43 -0.69 16.71 -1.01
N GLY A 44 -1.49 15.65 -0.95
CA GLY A 44 -1.07 14.39 -0.33
C GLY A 44 -0.31 13.50 -1.30
N GLU A 45 0.53 12.63 -0.77
CA GLU A 45 1.38 11.69 -1.50
C GLU A 45 0.87 10.26 -1.37
N ILE A 46 0.87 9.50 -2.47
CA ILE A 46 0.43 8.10 -2.48
C ILE A 46 1.56 7.19 -2.96
N VAL A 47 1.95 6.25 -2.12
CA VAL A 47 3.00 5.27 -2.42
C VAL A 47 2.42 3.86 -2.50
N LEU A 48 2.75 3.14 -3.57
CA LEU A 48 2.39 1.73 -3.78
C LEU A 48 3.61 0.84 -3.51
N CYS A 49 3.47 -0.13 -2.60
CA CYS A 49 4.51 -1.13 -2.33
C CYS A 49 3.92 -2.54 -2.44
N VAL A 50 4.50 -3.35 -3.32
CA VAL A 50 4.12 -4.75 -3.55
C VAL A 50 5.26 -5.65 -3.11
N GLU A 51 5.09 -6.34 -2.01
CA GLU A 51 6.08 -7.28 -1.46
C GLU A 51 5.65 -8.73 -1.76
N ALA A 52 6.57 -9.52 -2.31
CA ALA A 52 6.30 -10.90 -2.64
C ALA A 52 6.09 -11.74 -1.37
N ALA A 53 7.01 -11.67 -0.41
CA ALA A 53 7.02 -12.50 0.79
C ALA A 53 7.63 -11.76 1.98
N LEU A 54 7.20 -12.09 3.19
CA LEU A 54 7.83 -11.58 4.41
C LEU A 54 9.26 -12.12 4.57
N PRO A 55 10.20 -11.28 5.05
CA PRO A 55 11.50 -11.75 5.49
C PRO A 55 11.41 -12.80 6.61
N ASN A 56 12.39 -13.70 6.67
CA ASN A 56 12.41 -14.79 7.64
C ASN A 56 12.28 -14.33 9.10
N SER A 57 12.84 -13.16 9.45
CA SER A 57 12.73 -12.57 10.78
C SER A 57 11.29 -12.26 11.19
N TYR A 58 10.46 -11.80 10.25
CA TYR A 58 9.03 -11.55 10.48
C TYR A 58 8.24 -12.87 10.55
N LEU A 59 8.54 -13.83 9.67
CA LEU A 59 7.90 -15.16 9.67
C LEU A 59 8.15 -15.91 10.98
N TRP A 60 9.34 -15.78 11.54
CA TRP A 60 9.71 -16.46 12.79
C TRP A 60 8.91 -15.95 13.99
N ARG A 61 8.59 -14.65 13.98
CA ARG A 61 7.79 -13.99 15.03
C ARG A 61 6.30 -14.27 14.87
N ALA A 62 5.84 -14.47 13.62
CA ALA A 62 4.42 -14.68 13.33
C ALA A 62 3.89 -15.97 13.97
N GLY A 63 2.93 -15.82 14.87
CA GLY A 63 2.31 -16.92 15.62
C GLY A 63 3.10 -17.41 16.84
N ARG A 64 4.30 -16.86 17.07
CA ARG A 64 5.10 -17.14 18.30
C ARG A 64 5.07 -15.95 19.26
N GLU A 65 5.44 -14.77 18.76
CA GLU A 65 5.53 -13.54 19.53
C GLU A 65 4.32 -12.63 19.30
N ALA A 66 3.77 -12.66 18.09
CA ALA A 66 2.61 -11.84 17.72
C ALA A 66 1.72 -12.57 16.69
N PRO A 67 0.41 -12.25 16.64
CA PRO A 67 -0.48 -12.75 15.59
C PRO A 67 -0.04 -12.23 14.22
N LEU A 68 -0.19 -13.05 13.18
CA LEU A 68 0.24 -12.71 11.82
C LEU A 68 -0.26 -11.34 11.32
N PRO A 69 -1.52 -10.94 11.54
CA PRO A 69 -1.97 -9.59 11.13
C PRO A 69 -1.14 -8.46 11.75
N ALA A 70 -0.77 -8.58 13.02
CA ALA A 70 0.08 -7.59 13.69
C ALA A 70 1.49 -7.53 13.09
N VAL A 71 2.05 -8.70 12.74
CA VAL A 71 3.37 -8.79 12.08
C VAL A 71 3.33 -8.18 10.68
N ILE A 72 2.24 -8.38 9.92
CA ILE A 72 2.06 -7.76 8.60
C ILE A 72 1.91 -6.24 8.74
N ARG A 73 1.11 -5.78 9.69
CA ARG A 73 0.97 -4.34 9.99
C ARG A 73 2.31 -3.70 10.35
N GLU A 74 3.10 -4.35 11.19
CA GLU A 74 4.46 -3.89 11.54
C GLU A 74 5.37 -3.82 10.30
N ARG A 75 5.25 -4.79 9.38
CA ARG A 75 5.99 -4.77 8.12
C ARG A 75 5.58 -3.59 7.24
N ALA A 76 4.29 -3.32 7.11
CA ALA A 76 3.79 -2.16 6.39
C ALA A 76 4.30 -0.84 7.01
N LEU A 77 4.31 -0.72 8.34
CA LEU A 77 4.89 0.43 9.05
C LEU A 77 6.40 0.56 8.81
N SER A 78 7.13 -0.56 8.73
CA SER A 78 8.55 -0.55 8.37
C SER A 78 8.78 0.01 6.96
N TRP A 79 7.92 -0.36 5.98
CA TRP A 79 7.98 0.20 4.63
C TRP A 79 7.59 1.68 4.61
N PHE A 80 6.56 2.08 5.33
CA PHE A 80 6.17 3.48 5.50
C PHE A 80 7.34 4.34 5.97
N GLY A 81 8.09 3.86 6.96
CA GLY A 81 9.29 4.53 7.44
C GLY A 81 10.44 4.54 6.42
N LYS A 82 10.74 3.39 5.79
CA LYS A 82 11.84 3.26 4.82
C LYS A 82 11.63 4.10 3.55
N LEU A 83 10.41 4.19 3.07
CA LEU A 83 10.02 4.97 1.91
C LEU A 83 9.76 6.44 2.26
N ARG A 84 9.94 6.81 3.53
CA ARG A 84 9.75 8.17 4.07
C ARG A 84 8.35 8.74 3.77
N VAL A 85 7.33 7.90 3.71
CA VAL A 85 5.96 8.33 3.41
C VAL A 85 5.43 9.34 4.45
N TRP A 86 6.04 9.36 5.63
CA TRP A 86 5.78 10.33 6.70
C TRP A 86 6.40 11.72 6.46
N ASP A 87 7.32 11.85 5.49
CA ASP A 87 8.12 13.07 5.27
C ASP A 87 7.43 13.97 4.22
N THR A 88 6.19 14.33 4.50
CA THR A 88 5.40 15.28 3.70
C THR A 88 5.06 16.51 4.52
N GLU A 89 4.95 17.68 3.88
CA GLU A 89 4.72 18.97 4.57
C GLU A 89 3.48 18.94 5.46
N HIS A 90 2.40 18.30 5.00
CA HIS A 90 1.12 18.24 5.71
C HIS A 90 0.87 16.92 6.47
N ASN A 91 1.86 16.03 6.54
CA ASN A 91 1.72 14.68 7.13
C ASN A 91 0.54 13.90 6.53
N ASN A 92 0.39 13.97 5.22
CA ASN A 92 -0.73 13.41 4.46
C ASN A 92 -0.31 12.33 3.45
N GLY A 93 0.86 11.71 3.68
CA GLY A 93 1.31 10.57 2.92
C GLY A 93 0.48 9.32 3.23
N VAL A 94 0.22 8.50 2.21
CA VAL A 94 -0.51 7.24 2.31
C VAL A 94 0.26 6.13 1.61
N LEU A 95 0.58 5.06 2.33
CA LEU A 95 1.14 3.84 1.78
C LEU A 95 0.03 2.81 1.56
N ILE A 96 -0.10 2.31 0.34
CA ILE A 96 -0.85 1.10 0.00
C ILE A 96 0.17 -0.04 -0.12
N TYR A 97 0.13 -0.97 0.83
CA TYR A 97 1.06 -2.09 0.91
C TYR A 97 0.34 -3.41 0.63
N LEU A 98 0.87 -4.18 -0.33
CA LEU A 98 0.40 -5.51 -0.70
C LEU A 98 1.45 -6.55 -0.30
N LEU A 99 1.00 -7.60 0.40
CA LEU A 99 1.81 -8.79 0.68
C LEU A 99 1.22 -10.00 -0.06
N LEU A 100 1.85 -10.40 -1.16
CA LEU A 100 1.30 -11.41 -2.06
C LEU A 100 1.22 -12.79 -1.42
N ALA A 101 2.26 -13.20 -0.68
CA ALA A 101 2.30 -14.50 -0.01
C ALA A 101 1.14 -14.71 0.95
N GLU A 102 0.60 -13.67 1.57
CA GLU A 102 -0.54 -13.76 2.50
C GLU A 102 -1.84 -13.24 1.89
N ARG A 103 -1.81 -12.73 0.64
CA ARG A 103 -2.95 -12.06 0.00
C ARG A 103 -3.54 -11.00 0.93
N ARG A 104 -2.66 -10.17 1.47
CA ARG A 104 -3.03 -9.14 2.44
C ARG A 104 -2.70 -7.77 1.91
N VAL A 105 -3.57 -6.85 2.27
CA VAL A 105 -3.45 -5.42 2.02
C VAL A 105 -3.38 -4.71 3.36
N GLU A 106 -2.50 -3.74 3.46
CA GLU A 106 -2.44 -2.77 4.56
C GLU A 106 -2.41 -1.36 3.99
N ILE A 107 -3.19 -0.46 4.57
CA ILE A 107 -3.07 0.97 4.32
C ILE A 107 -2.45 1.62 5.55
N VAL A 108 -1.38 2.38 5.34
CA VAL A 108 -0.76 3.19 6.38
C VAL A 108 -0.90 4.64 5.97
N ALA A 109 -1.78 5.34 6.66
CA ALA A 109 -2.00 6.78 6.47
C ALA A 109 -1.26 7.57 7.55
N ASP A 110 -0.60 8.66 7.17
CA ASP A 110 0.08 9.51 8.12
C ASP A 110 -0.92 10.29 8.99
N ARG A 111 -0.42 10.83 10.09
CA ARG A 111 -1.22 11.48 11.15
C ARG A 111 -2.06 12.67 10.68
N GLY A 112 -1.63 13.39 9.64
CA GLY A 112 -2.39 14.52 9.07
C GLY A 112 -3.71 14.04 8.49
N ILE A 113 -3.66 13.05 7.57
CA ILE A 113 -4.87 12.53 6.93
C ILE A 113 -5.67 11.61 7.88
N SER A 114 -5.02 10.79 8.71
CA SER A 114 -5.71 9.85 9.59
C SER A 114 -6.54 10.51 10.70
N ARG A 115 -6.28 11.79 11.03
CA ARG A 115 -7.14 12.56 11.95
C ARG A 115 -8.49 12.93 11.35
N HIS A 116 -8.57 13.00 10.03
CA HIS A 116 -9.78 13.41 9.30
C HIS A 116 -10.59 12.24 8.77
N VAL A 117 -9.95 11.09 8.55
CA VAL A 117 -10.57 9.91 7.94
C VAL A 117 -10.74 8.82 8.99
N PRO A 118 -11.99 8.45 9.34
CA PRO A 118 -12.26 7.34 10.24
C PRO A 118 -11.68 6.01 9.74
N ASP A 119 -11.26 5.15 10.66
CA ASP A 119 -10.69 3.82 10.34
C ASP A 119 -11.58 2.97 9.45
N ALA A 120 -12.91 3.11 9.57
CA ALA A 120 -13.86 2.38 8.75
C ALA A 120 -13.71 2.65 7.24
N HIS A 121 -13.30 3.86 6.84
CA HIS A 121 -13.04 4.17 5.43
C HIS A 121 -11.79 3.44 4.91
N TRP A 122 -10.72 3.43 5.70
CA TRP A 122 -9.50 2.68 5.36
C TRP A 122 -9.77 1.19 5.27
N GLN A 123 -10.59 0.65 6.17
CA GLN A 123 -11.01 -0.76 6.14
C GLN A 123 -11.83 -1.08 4.89
N ALA A 124 -12.71 -0.18 4.45
CA ALA A 124 -13.47 -0.37 3.21
C ALA A 124 -12.55 -0.43 1.98
N VAL A 125 -11.57 0.49 1.86
CA VAL A 125 -10.58 0.45 0.77
C VAL A 125 -9.80 -0.87 0.78
N VAL A 126 -9.34 -1.31 1.97
CA VAL A 126 -8.64 -2.60 2.13
C VAL A 126 -9.50 -3.76 1.70
N GLN A 127 -10.79 -3.75 2.07
CA GLN A 127 -11.74 -4.80 1.69
C GLN A 127 -11.94 -4.86 0.17
N HIS A 128 -12.27 -3.73 -0.47
CA HIS A 128 -12.50 -3.67 -1.91
C HIS A 128 -11.27 -4.14 -2.69
N LEU A 129 -10.09 -3.64 -2.34
CA LEU A 129 -8.85 -4.09 -2.96
C LEU A 129 -8.63 -5.60 -2.72
N GLY A 130 -8.88 -6.09 -1.51
CA GLY A 130 -8.74 -7.50 -1.16
C GLY A 130 -9.64 -8.41 -2.00
N GLU A 131 -10.87 -8.01 -2.29
CA GLU A 131 -11.81 -8.75 -3.14
C GLU A 131 -11.27 -8.92 -4.57
N HIS A 132 -10.73 -7.86 -5.18
CA HIS A 132 -10.07 -7.92 -6.48
C HIS A 132 -8.84 -8.83 -6.48
N LEU A 133 -8.01 -8.75 -5.44
CA LEU A 133 -6.81 -9.58 -5.33
C LEU A 133 -7.12 -11.07 -5.20
N LEU A 134 -8.28 -11.45 -4.64
CA LEU A 134 -8.71 -12.84 -4.57
C LEU A 134 -8.97 -13.44 -5.96
N THR A 135 -9.43 -12.63 -6.90
CA THR A 135 -9.67 -13.01 -8.29
C THR A 135 -8.47 -12.84 -9.20
N GLY A 136 -7.37 -12.25 -8.69
CA GLY A 136 -6.16 -11.94 -9.46
C GLY A 136 -6.27 -10.66 -10.31
N ASP A 137 -7.30 -9.86 -10.12
CA ASP A 137 -7.54 -8.60 -10.82
C ASP A 137 -6.82 -7.44 -10.13
N PHE A 138 -5.50 -7.40 -10.29
CA PHE A 138 -4.66 -6.36 -9.69
C PHE A 138 -4.89 -4.97 -10.29
N ASP A 139 -5.18 -4.89 -11.58
CA ASP A 139 -5.38 -3.60 -12.26
C ASP A 139 -6.62 -2.89 -11.73
N SER A 140 -7.79 -3.53 -11.80
CA SER A 140 -9.04 -2.93 -11.29
C SER A 140 -8.93 -2.62 -9.80
N GLY A 141 -8.39 -3.56 -9.01
CA GLY A 141 -8.29 -3.39 -7.56
C GLY A 141 -7.39 -2.22 -7.16
N LEU A 142 -6.19 -2.12 -7.74
CA LEU A 142 -5.27 -1.02 -7.44
C LEU A 142 -5.77 0.31 -7.98
N THR A 143 -6.39 0.31 -9.16
CA THR A 143 -7.01 1.51 -9.73
C THR A 143 -8.11 2.04 -8.82
N GLN A 144 -9.01 1.17 -8.35
CA GLN A 144 -10.08 1.56 -7.43
C GLN A 144 -9.52 2.08 -6.11
N ALA A 145 -8.55 1.38 -5.51
CA ALA A 145 -7.92 1.82 -4.26
C ALA A 145 -7.27 3.20 -4.40
N LEU A 146 -6.56 3.46 -5.50
CA LEU A 146 -6.00 4.78 -5.79
C LEU A 146 -7.08 5.86 -5.91
N GLN A 147 -8.20 5.56 -6.58
CA GLN A 147 -9.31 6.50 -6.71
C GLN A 147 -9.95 6.83 -5.36
N GLU A 148 -10.19 5.82 -4.52
CA GLU A 148 -10.77 6.00 -3.18
C GLU A 148 -9.82 6.81 -2.27
N VAL A 149 -8.53 6.47 -2.23
CA VAL A 149 -7.52 7.23 -1.46
C VAL A 149 -7.40 8.66 -1.98
N SER A 150 -7.33 8.86 -3.30
CA SER A 150 -7.29 10.19 -3.91
C SER A 150 -8.53 11.01 -3.57
N ALA A 151 -9.72 10.42 -3.54
CA ALA A 151 -10.95 11.13 -3.17
C ALA A 151 -10.88 11.64 -1.72
N LEU A 152 -10.34 10.85 -0.80
CA LEU A 152 -10.13 11.27 0.59
C LEU A 152 -9.11 12.40 0.70
N LEU A 153 -8.02 12.33 -0.07
CA LEU A 153 -7.01 13.39 -0.11
C LEU A 153 -7.56 14.69 -0.71
N VAL A 154 -8.32 14.62 -1.81
CA VAL A 154 -8.99 15.79 -2.39
C VAL A 154 -9.98 16.41 -1.40
N GLN A 155 -10.70 15.61 -0.65
CA GLN A 155 -11.65 16.11 0.34
C GLN A 155 -11.00 16.89 1.47
N HIS A 156 -9.82 16.44 1.94
CA HIS A 156 -9.20 16.97 3.15
C HIS A 156 -7.96 17.85 2.90
N PHE A 157 -7.33 17.68 1.75
CA PHE A 157 -6.10 18.38 1.34
C PHE A 157 -6.18 18.87 -0.12
N PRO A 158 -7.27 19.56 -0.52
CA PRO A 158 -7.40 20.03 -1.90
C PRO A 158 -6.36 21.09 -2.22
N LEU A 159 -5.80 21.05 -3.42
CA LEU A 159 -4.99 22.15 -3.95
C LEU A 159 -5.88 23.32 -4.39
N GLN A 160 -5.44 24.53 -4.11
CA GLN A 160 -6.10 25.72 -4.59
C GLN A 160 -5.72 26.01 -6.06
N PRO A 161 -6.57 26.68 -6.84
CA PRO A 161 -6.23 27.05 -8.21
C PRO A 161 -4.93 27.86 -8.27
N GLY A 162 -3.94 27.36 -9.01
CA GLY A 162 -2.62 28.00 -9.14
C GLY A 162 -1.59 27.60 -8.07
N GLU A 163 -1.97 26.78 -7.11
CA GLU A 163 -1.03 26.21 -6.14
C GLU A 163 -0.22 25.08 -6.81
N ALA A 164 1.11 25.15 -6.66
CA ALA A 164 1.98 24.08 -7.12
C ALA A 164 2.11 23.02 -6.02
N ASN A 165 1.91 21.75 -6.38
CA ASN A 165 2.24 20.64 -5.52
C ASN A 165 3.66 20.14 -5.88
N PRO A 166 4.69 20.43 -5.08
CA PRO A 166 5.98 19.79 -5.28
C PRO A 166 5.83 18.29 -5.00
N ASN A 167 6.21 17.46 -5.96
CA ASN A 167 6.23 16.02 -5.76
C ASN A 167 7.32 15.69 -4.71
N GLU A 168 6.91 15.38 -3.50
CA GLU A 168 7.80 15.16 -2.35
C GLU A 168 8.32 13.71 -2.31
N LEU A 169 7.57 12.76 -2.90
CA LEU A 169 7.90 11.34 -2.91
C LEU A 169 7.93 10.77 -4.34
N SER A 170 8.53 9.61 -4.49
CA SER A 170 8.54 8.90 -5.77
C SER A 170 7.22 8.17 -6.01
N ASN A 171 6.51 8.51 -7.09
CA ASN A 171 5.25 7.90 -7.49
C ASN A 171 5.41 6.51 -8.14
N ARG A 172 6.62 5.95 -8.13
CA ARG A 172 6.89 4.63 -8.69
C ARG A 172 6.34 3.54 -7.79
N VAL A 173 5.82 2.49 -8.41
CA VAL A 173 5.51 1.25 -7.70
C VAL A 173 6.82 0.64 -7.18
N ILE A 174 6.84 0.27 -5.92
CA ILE A 174 7.97 -0.40 -5.27
C ILE A 174 7.71 -1.89 -5.25
N TRP A 175 8.59 -2.66 -5.88
CA TRP A 175 8.63 -4.11 -5.78
C TRP A 175 9.66 -4.55 -4.72
N ALA A 176 9.25 -5.44 -3.80
CA ALA A 176 10.04 -5.86 -2.64
C ALA A 176 9.98 -7.38 -2.38
#